data_2e51451ab1ac6356c97415bf7f80497f
#
_entry.id   2e51451ab1ac6356c97415bf7f80497f
#
_cell.length_a   1.000
_cell.length_b   1.000
_cell.length_c   1.000
_cell.angle_alpha   90.00
_cell.angle_beta   90.00
_cell.angle_gamma   90.00
#
_symmetry.space_group_name_H-M   'P 1'
#
loop_
_entity.id
_entity.type
_entity.pdbx_description
1 polymer ?
#
loop_
_entity_poly.entity_id
_entity_poly.type
_entity_poly.pdbx_seq_one_letter_code
_entity_poly.pdbx_strand_id
1 'polypeptide(L)'
;MDNSLFCLYKLCQIRYNKTIYERRWDEMDVSEKMKYKLANAMKELLVHTPVDKITVKQIVDQCDVTRPTFYRHFKDKYDLINWYFDVLAQMSFKQMGISLTLREGLLKKFEFIKGEGQFFAAAFSSESQNCL
;
A
#
# COMPACT_ATOMS: atom_id res chain seq x y z
N MET A 1 3.35 -25.94 -10.36
CA MET A 1 3.39 -24.45 -10.34
C MET A 1 4.47 -24.03 -9.37
N ASP A 2 5.53 -23.45 -9.89
CA ASP A 2 6.73 -23.17 -9.13
C ASP A 2 6.54 -22.06 -8.09
N ASN A 3 6.47 -22.45 -6.83
CA ASN A 3 6.53 -21.54 -5.69
C ASN A 3 7.85 -20.73 -5.62
N SER A 4 8.89 -21.17 -6.33
CA SER A 4 10.19 -20.49 -6.36
C SER A 4 10.17 -19.19 -7.18
N LEU A 5 9.45 -19.17 -8.31
CA LEU A 5 9.26 -17.95 -9.12
C LEU A 5 8.41 -16.91 -8.39
N PHE A 6 7.40 -17.36 -7.63
CA PHE A 6 6.56 -16.47 -6.83
C PHE A 6 7.32 -15.88 -5.63
N CYS A 7 8.23 -16.69 -5.04
CA CYS A 7 9.10 -16.24 -3.96
C CYS A 7 10.18 -15.27 -4.46
N LEU A 8 10.79 -15.53 -5.61
CA LEU A 8 11.74 -14.63 -6.27
C LEU A 8 11.09 -13.32 -6.71
N TYR A 9 9.85 -13.40 -7.20
CA TYR A 9 9.07 -12.21 -7.57
C TYR A 9 8.71 -11.35 -6.34
N LYS A 10 8.30 -11.99 -5.23
CA LYS A 10 8.08 -11.29 -3.95
C LYS A 10 9.37 -10.67 -3.42
N LEU A 11 10.49 -11.37 -3.48
CA LEU A 11 11.79 -10.85 -3.05
C LEU A 11 12.28 -9.71 -3.94
N CYS A 12 12.04 -9.77 -5.23
CA CYS A 12 12.39 -8.71 -6.18
C CYS A 12 11.52 -7.46 -5.97
N GLN A 13 10.22 -7.63 -5.74
CA GLN A 13 9.29 -6.55 -5.41
C GLN A 13 9.64 -5.90 -4.05
N ILE A 14 9.95 -6.71 -3.04
CA ILE A 14 10.40 -6.22 -1.73
C ILE A 14 11.71 -5.45 -1.87
N ARG A 15 12.65 -5.91 -2.69
CA ARG A 15 13.96 -5.30 -2.89
C ARG A 15 13.88 -3.99 -3.71
N TYR A 16 13.03 -3.96 -4.74
CA TYR A 16 12.81 -2.76 -5.55
C TYR A 16 12.08 -1.67 -4.76
N ASN A 17 11.03 -2.04 -4.05
CA ASN A 17 10.31 -1.13 -3.15
C ASN A 17 11.20 -0.69 -1.99
N LYS A 18 11.98 -1.60 -1.40
CA LYS A 18 12.83 -1.32 -0.25
C LYS A 18 13.85 -0.19 -0.54
N THR A 19 14.51 -0.19 -1.70
CA THR A 19 15.53 0.81 -2.03
C THR A 19 14.94 2.22 -2.25
N ILE A 20 13.73 2.31 -2.83
CA ILE A 20 13.02 3.59 -3.00
C ILE A 20 12.41 4.05 -1.68
N TYR A 21 11.87 3.13 -0.89
CA TYR A 21 11.33 3.41 0.44
C TYR A 21 12.42 3.79 1.45
N GLU A 22 13.58 3.14 1.45
CA GLU A 22 14.66 3.43 2.41
C GLU A 22 15.21 4.84 2.24
N ARG A 23 15.48 5.30 1.01
CA ARG A 23 15.94 6.69 0.77
C ARG A 23 14.90 7.73 1.15
N ARG A 24 13.61 7.44 0.93
CA ARG A 24 12.52 8.35 1.24
C ARG A 24 12.15 8.29 2.72
N TRP A 25 12.38 7.13 3.37
CA TRP A 25 12.06 6.92 4.77
C TRP A 25 12.87 7.84 5.70
N ASP A 26 14.13 8.07 5.39
CA ASP A 26 14.99 8.95 6.20
C ASP A 26 14.59 10.42 6.10
N GLU A 27 14.05 10.84 4.95
CA GLU A 27 13.60 12.20 4.68
C GLU A 27 12.14 12.47 5.10
N MET A 28 11.39 11.41 5.46
CA MET A 28 9.97 11.53 5.78
C MET A 28 9.75 12.06 7.19
N ASP A 29 8.75 12.93 7.32
CA ASP A 29 8.23 13.39 8.61
C ASP A 29 7.67 12.23 9.46
N VAL A 30 7.72 12.38 10.78
CA VAL A 30 7.19 11.42 11.76
C VAL A 30 5.71 11.09 11.49
N SER A 31 4.93 12.09 11.10
CA SER A 31 3.52 11.93 10.74
C SER A 31 3.33 11.02 9.51
N GLU A 32 4.14 11.22 8.46
CA GLU A 32 4.10 10.36 7.28
C GLU A 32 4.55 8.93 7.59
N LYS A 33 5.62 8.76 8.37
CA LYS A 33 6.07 7.44 8.83
C LYS A 33 4.97 6.68 9.55
N MET A 34 4.19 7.38 10.38
CA MET A 34 3.06 6.78 11.08
C MET A 34 1.95 6.34 10.10
N LYS A 35 1.63 7.15 9.10
CA LYS A 35 0.65 6.78 8.07
C LYS A 35 1.06 5.51 7.32
N TYR A 36 2.33 5.39 6.91
CA TYR A 36 2.85 4.17 6.27
C TYR A 36 2.82 2.96 7.19
N LYS A 37 3.11 3.15 8.47
CA LYS A 37 3.03 2.08 9.48
C LYS A 37 1.61 1.52 9.57
N LEU A 38 0.62 2.40 9.63
CA LEU A 38 -0.80 2.02 9.64
C LEU A 38 -1.23 1.35 8.33
N ALA A 39 -0.77 1.85 7.18
CA ALA A 39 -1.06 1.26 5.88
C ALA A 39 -0.47 -0.15 5.72
N ASN A 40 0.74 -0.38 6.20
CA ASN A 40 1.36 -1.70 6.19
C ASN A 40 0.58 -2.69 7.09
N ALA A 41 0.16 -2.27 8.27
CA ALA A 41 -0.70 -3.09 9.14
C ALA A 41 -2.02 -3.44 8.45
N MET A 42 -2.63 -2.49 7.76
CA MET A 42 -3.85 -2.74 6.97
C MET A 42 -3.61 -3.75 5.84
N LYS A 43 -2.49 -3.64 5.10
CA LYS A 43 -2.12 -4.60 4.04
C LYS A 43 -1.96 -6.01 4.56
N GLU A 44 -1.30 -6.19 5.69
CA GLU A 44 -1.14 -7.51 6.32
C GLU A 44 -2.48 -8.12 6.71
N LEU A 45 -3.38 -7.35 7.26
CA LEU A 45 -4.74 -7.81 7.62
C LEU A 45 -5.57 -8.17 6.38
N LEU A 46 -5.43 -7.44 5.27
CA LEU A 46 -6.15 -7.69 4.02
C LEU A 46 -5.77 -9.02 3.35
N VAL A 47 -4.62 -9.61 3.69
CA VAL A 47 -4.24 -10.93 3.18
C VAL A 47 -5.21 -12.02 3.64
N HIS A 48 -5.77 -11.87 4.83
CA HIS A 48 -6.58 -12.91 5.49
C HIS A 48 -8.02 -12.48 5.80
N THR A 49 -8.29 -11.18 5.75
CA THR A 49 -9.57 -10.63 6.21
C THR A 49 -10.12 -9.63 5.19
N PRO A 50 -11.38 -9.77 4.74
CA PRO A 50 -12.01 -8.76 3.89
C PRO A 50 -12.04 -7.38 4.57
N VAL A 51 -11.91 -6.32 3.78
CA VAL A 51 -11.84 -4.95 4.30
C VAL A 51 -13.01 -4.58 5.22
N ASP A 52 -14.21 -5.05 4.91
CA ASP A 52 -15.42 -4.74 5.70
C ASP A 52 -15.35 -5.31 7.11
N LYS A 53 -14.69 -6.44 7.28
CA LYS A 53 -14.50 -7.12 8.59
C LYS A 53 -13.30 -6.60 9.37
N ILE A 54 -12.40 -5.85 8.76
CA ILE A 54 -11.26 -5.25 9.45
C ILE A 54 -11.75 -4.08 10.30
N THR A 55 -11.31 -4.03 11.55
CA THR A 55 -11.62 -2.96 12.49
C THR A 55 -10.39 -2.07 12.74
N VAL A 56 -10.62 -0.81 13.10
CA VAL A 56 -9.53 0.10 13.51
C VAL A 56 -8.73 -0.49 14.67
N LYS A 57 -9.39 -1.22 15.58
CA LYS A 57 -8.70 -1.91 16.69
C LYS A 57 -7.66 -2.90 16.18
N GLN A 58 -8.02 -3.75 15.23
CA GLN A 58 -7.07 -4.71 14.64
C GLN A 58 -5.88 -4.02 13.97
N ILE A 59 -6.12 -2.91 13.26
CA ILE A 59 -5.05 -2.14 12.60
C ILE A 59 -4.07 -1.58 13.62
N VAL A 60 -4.56 -0.95 14.69
CA VAL A 60 -3.69 -0.35 15.71
C VAL A 60 -2.98 -1.39 16.57
N ASP A 61 -3.63 -2.50 16.88
CA ASP A 61 -3.02 -3.62 17.61
C ASP A 61 -1.89 -4.26 16.78
N GLN A 62 -2.07 -4.39 15.45
CA GLN A 62 -1.07 -4.95 14.55
C GLN A 62 0.22 -4.12 14.48
N CYS A 63 0.14 -2.82 14.64
CA CYS A 63 1.29 -1.92 14.58
C CYS A 63 1.67 -1.31 15.93
N ASP A 64 1.09 -1.81 17.03
CA ASP A 64 1.39 -1.39 18.38
C ASP A 64 1.26 0.14 18.59
N VAL A 65 0.12 0.68 18.18
CA VAL A 65 -0.25 2.09 18.37
C VAL A 65 -1.62 2.21 19.02
N THR A 66 -1.98 3.40 19.45
CA THR A 66 -3.27 3.66 20.09
C THR A 66 -4.34 4.11 19.09
N ARG A 67 -5.62 3.88 19.41
CA ARG A 67 -6.74 4.40 18.63
C ARG A 67 -6.71 5.91 18.41
N PRO A 68 -6.44 6.75 19.42
CA PRO A 68 -6.28 8.19 19.21
C PRO A 68 -5.20 8.55 18.19
N THR A 69 -4.11 7.78 18.13
CA THR A 69 -3.06 7.96 17.11
C THR A 69 -3.60 7.69 15.72
N PHE A 70 -4.40 6.64 15.53
CA PHE A 70 -5.06 6.38 14.24
C PHE A 70 -5.94 7.56 13.81
N TYR A 71 -6.86 8.00 14.68
CA TYR A 71 -7.83 9.06 14.36
C TYR A 71 -7.20 10.45 14.21
N ARG A 72 -5.96 10.64 14.64
CA ARG A 72 -5.18 11.84 14.33
C ARG A 72 -4.79 11.93 12.86
N HIS A 73 -4.65 10.79 12.19
CA HIS A 73 -4.17 10.70 10.81
C HIS A 73 -5.26 10.36 9.80
N PHE A 74 -6.25 9.56 10.20
CA PHE A 74 -7.31 9.06 9.32
C PHE A 74 -8.66 9.09 10.01
N LYS A 75 -9.68 9.45 9.24
CA LYS A 75 -11.06 9.49 9.71
C LYS A 75 -11.60 8.09 10.00
N ASP A 76 -11.30 7.16 9.11
CA ASP A 76 -11.71 5.76 9.19
C ASP A 76 -10.75 4.85 8.39
N LYS A 77 -11.03 3.54 8.36
CA LYS A 77 -10.23 2.56 7.62
C LYS A 77 -10.24 2.80 6.10
N TYR A 78 -11.32 3.32 5.55
CA TYR A 78 -11.44 3.61 4.12
C TYR A 78 -10.63 4.83 3.72
N ASP A 79 -10.58 5.83 4.58
CA ASP A 79 -9.71 7.00 4.41
C ASP A 79 -8.23 6.60 4.35
N LEU A 80 -7.81 5.65 5.19
CA LEU A 80 -6.48 5.04 5.14
C LEU A 80 -6.22 4.33 3.80
N ILE A 81 -7.20 3.55 3.31
CA ILE A 81 -7.09 2.83 2.03
C ILE A 81 -6.97 3.81 0.87
N ASN A 82 -7.82 4.83 0.83
CA ASN A 82 -7.82 5.86 -0.22
C ASN A 82 -6.49 6.64 -0.23
N TRP A 83 -6.00 7.03 0.93
CA TRP A 83 -4.69 7.67 1.05
C TRP A 83 -3.57 6.78 0.52
N TYR A 84 -3.56 5.49 0.86
CA TYR A 84 -2.54 4.57 0.39
C TYR A 84 -2.64 4.34 -1.13
N PHE A 85 -3.85 4.26 -1.66
CA PHE A 85 -4.09 4.21 -3.10
C PHE A 85 -3.51 5.43 -3.82
N ASP A 86 -3.75 6.64 -3.30
CA ASP A 86 -3.21 7.88 -3.86
C ASP A 86 -1.68 7.88 -3.84
N VAL A 87 -1.06 7.41 -2.76
CA VAL A 87 0.40 7.26 -2.66
C VAL A 87 0.92 6.32 -3.75
N LEU A 88 0.28 5.17 -3.93
CA LEU A 88 0.66 4.20 -4.95
C LEU A 88 0.49 4.76 -6.36
N ALA A 89 -0.61 5.45 -6.62
CA ALA A 89 -0.87 6.12 -7.90
C ALA A 89 0.21 7.17 -8.19
N GLN A 90 0.50 8.05 -7.25
CA GLN A 90 1.53 9.08 -7.41
C GLN A 90 2.92 8.48 -7.65
N MET A 91 3.28 7.40 -6.96
CA MET A 91 4.56 6.71 -7.19
C MET A 91 4.67 6.16 -8.61
N SER A 92 3.58 5.61 -9.15
CA SER A 92 3.55 5.09 -10.51
C SER A 92 3.63 6.19 -11.58
N PHE A 93 3.12 7.40 -11.28
CA PHE A 93 3.17 8.54 -12.20
C PHE A 93 4.50 9.30 -12.18
N LYS A 94 5.18 9.38 -11.03
CA LYS A 94 6.46 10.13 -10.91
C LYS A 94 7.57 9.64 -11.84
N GLN A 95 7.52 8.40 -12.28
CA GLN A 95 8.51 7.82 -13.18
C GLN A 95 8.16 8.00 -14.67
N MET A 96 6.90 8.33 -14.98
CA MET A 96 6.48 8.60 -16.35
C MET A 96 6.90 10.03 -16.76
N GLY A 97 7.62 10.15 -17.86
CA GLY A 97 7.99 11.42 -18.46
C GLY A 97 9.36 11.98 -18.09
N ILE A 98 10.08 11.36 -17.15
CA ILE A 98 11.44 11.83 -16.76
C ILE A 98 12.54 10.96 -17.35
N SER A 99 12.35 9.65 -17.44
CA SER A 99 13.37 8.71 -17.93
C SER A 99 12.83 7.52 -18.74
N LEU A 100 11.52 7.44 -18.94
CA LEU A 100 10.88 6.32 -19.59
C LEU A 100 9.99 6.76 -20.75
N THR A 101 9.99 5.96 -21.82
CA THR A 101 9.00 6.09 -22.88
C THR A 101 7.59 5.78 -22.32
N LEU A 102 6.54 6.27 -22.99
CA LEU A 102 5.15 6.00 -22.61
C LEU A 102 4.89 4.49 -22.46
N ARG A 103 5.43 3.68 -23.39
CA ARG A 103 5.30 2.22 -23.37
C ARG A 103 5.94 1.60 -22.11
N GLU A 104 7.16 1.99 -21.80
CA GLU A 104 7.89 1.49 -20.62
C GLU A 104 7.21 1.94 -19.32
N GLY A 105 6.72 3.17 -19.28
CA GLY A 105 5.97 3.70 -18.14
C GLY A 105 4.67 2.94 -17.90
N LEU A 106 3.91 2.63 -18.95
CA LEU A 106 2.69 1.83 -18.86
C LEU A 106 2.97 0.39 -18.42
N LEU A 107 3.99 -0.27 -18.98
CA LEU A 107 4.37 -1.62 -18.58
C LEU A 107 4.73 -1.68 -17.08
N LYS A 108 5.57 -0.76 -16.62
CA LYS A 108 5.92 -0.66 -15.19
C LYS A 108 4.71 -0.40 -14.30
N LYS A 109 3.76 0.41 -14.77
CA LYS A 109 2.51 0.66 -14.05
C LYS A 109 1.67 -0.62 -13.91
N PHE A 110 1.55 -1.42 -14.96
CA PHE A 110 0.84 -2.69 -14.91
C PHE A 110 1.54 -3.71 -14.00
N GLU A 111 2.88 -3.80 -14.06
CA GLU A 111 3.65 -4.64 -13.15
C GLU A 111 3.46 -4.22 -11.69
N PHE A 112 3.42 -2.92 -11.43
CA PHE A 112 3.18 -2.38 -10.10
C PHE A 112 1.77 -2.72 -9.58
N ILE A 113 0.71 -2.50 -10.38
CA ILE A 113 -0.66 -2.86 -10.03
C ILE A 113 -0.77 -4.36 -9.80
N LYS A 114 -0.10 -5.18 -10.61
CA LYS A 114 -0.04 -6.63 -10.43
C LYS A 114 0.65 -7.04 -9.13
N GLY A 115 1.72 -6.34 -8.75
CA GLY A 115 2.43 -6.57 -7.48
C GLY A 115 1.59 -6.24 -6.24
N GLU A 116 0.74 -5.23 -6.31
CA GLU A 116 -0.20 -4.84 -5.26
C GLU A 116 -1.61 -5.42 -5.47
N GLY A 117 -1.73 -6.47 -6.29
CA GLY A 117 -3.01 -7.01 -6.73
C GLY A 117 -3.94 -7.43 -5.60
N GLN A 118 -3.42 -7.94 -4.50
CA GLN A 118 -4.23 -8.31 -3.33
C GLN A 118 -4.85 -7.07 -2.66
N PHE A 119 -4.08 -5.98 -2.55
CA PHE A 119 -4.57 -4.72 -2.01
C PHE A 119 -5.67 -4.13 -2.90
N PHE A 120 -5.43 -4.04 -4.21
CA PHE A 120 -6.41 -3.53 -5.15
C PHE A 120 -7.67 -4.39 -5.21
N ALA A 121 -7.54 -5.71 -5.27
CA ALA A 121 -8.67 -6.62 -5.26
C ALA A 121 -9.53 -6.46 -3.99
N ALA A 122 -8.89 -6.35 -2.82
CA ALA A 122 -9.59 -6.14 -1.56
C ALA A 122 -10.27 -4.76 -1.49
N ALA A 123 -9.63 -3.71 -2.00
CA ALA A 123 -10.20 -2.36 -2.02
C ALA A 123 -11.41 -2.26 -2.96
N PHE A 124 -11.35 -2.91 -4.14
CA PHE A 124 -12.45 -2.90 -5.11
C PHE A 124 -13.58 -3.90 -4.79
N SER A 125 -13.36 -4.88 -3.94
CA SER A 125 -14.40 -5.82 -3.53
C SER A 125 -15.31 -5.32 -2.40
N SER A 126 -14.99 -4.17 -1.81
CA SER A 126 -15.82 -3.56 -0.78
C SER A 126 -17.11 -3.01 -1.38
N GLU A 127 -18.25 -3.40 -0.82
CA GLU A 127 -19.57 -2.86 -1.20
C GLU A 127 -19.88 -1.52 -0.53
N SER A 128 -18.95 -0.96 0.23
CA SER A 128 -19.17 0.30 0.91
C SER A 128 -19.18 1.50 -0.06
N GLN A 129 -19.93 2.54 0.29
CA GLN A 129 -20.10 3.75 -0.54
C GLN A 129 -18.78 4.55 -0.77
N ASN A 130 -17.72 4.19 -0.09
CA ASN A 130 -16.41 4.82 -0.22
C ASN A 130 -15.42 3.98 -1.05
N CYS A 131 -15.93 3.14 -1.95
CA CYS A 131 -15.10 2.45 -2.91
C CYS A 131 -14.36 3.44 -3.82
N LEU A 132 -13.16 3.07 -4.18
CA LEU A 132 -12.33 3.79 -5.15
C LEU A 132 -12.98 3.87 -6.52
#